data_3e52729f89a9b1d93002c0b9debf3726
#
_entry.id   3e52729f89a9b1d93002c0b9debf3726
#
_cell.length_a   1.000
_cell.length_b   1.000
_cell.length_c   1.000
_cell.angle_alpha   90.00
_cell.angle_beta   90.00
_cell.angle_gamma   90.00
#
_symmetry.space_group_name_H-M   'P 1'
#
loop_
_entity.id
_entity.type
_entity.pdbx_description
1 polymer ?
#
loop_
_entity_poly.entity_id
_entity_poly.type
_entity_poly.pdbx_seq_one_letter_code
_entity_poly.pdbx_strand_id
1 'polypeptide(L)'
;MGAALARIRYAPCWTVLASFAARLDLPDTLRDHGIIGWAARDSAKPGRDAAQENWVIQAGPGFSRAHLEDAPESVIAPLLAALPSPEPLFASAHRWRFSLLEQPLGEDCLLDGALGYASDGCLGGRAEAAFESGAALAARHLASR
;
A
#
# COMPACT_ATOMS: atom_id res chain seq x y z
N MET A 1 24.66 6.98 -7.67
CA MET A 1 23.41 6.82 -6.90
C MET A 1 22.14 7.04 -7.74
N GLY A 2 21.89 8.18 -8.41
CA GLY A 2 20.64 8.47 -9.11
C GLY A 2 20.20 7.40 -10.14
N ALA A 3 21.10 6.93 -11.01
CA ALA A 3 20.78 5.88 -11.98
C ALA A 3 20.38 4.55 -11.34
N ALA A 4 20.92 4.21 -10.17
CA ALA A 4 20.53 3.01 -9.43
C ALA A 4 19.11 3.17 -8.84
N LEU A 5 18.81 4.33 -8.21
CA LEU A 5 17.48 4.61 -7.66
C LEU A 5 16.39 4.63 -8.72
N ALA A 6 16.70 5.03 -9.96
CA ALA A 6 15.75 5.01 -11.07
C ALA A 6 15.29 3.59 -11.49
N ARG A 7 15.94 2.53 -10.99
CA ARG A 7 15.54 1.13 -11.21
C ARG A 7 14.38 0.71 -10.32
N ILE A 8 14.21 1.36 -9.16
CA ILE A 8 13.12 1.05 -8.22
C ILE A 8 11.78 1.46 -8.84
N ARG A 9 10.81 0.56 -8.83
CA ARG A 9 9.48 0.80 -9.37
C ARG A 9 8.41 0.55 -8.32
N TYR A 10 7.50 1.52 -8.18
CA TYR A 10 6.30 1.41 -7.36
C TYR A 10 5.05 1.51 -8.23
N ALA A 11 4.08 0.64 -7.99
CA ALA A 11 2.75 0.80 -8.55
C ALA A 11 1.93 1.81 -7.73
N PRO A 12 1.00 2.54 -8.36
CA PRO A 12 0.01 3.32 -7.65
C PRO A 12 -1.02 2.41 -6.97
N CYS A 13 -1.71 2.96 -5.97
CA CYS A 13 -2.84 2.31 -5.32
C CYS A 13 -3.91 3.35 -4.99
N TRP A 14 -5.13 3.12 -5.48
CA TRP A 14 -6.32 3.77 -4.96
C TRP A 14 -6.80 3.03 -3.72
N THR A 15 -7.06 3.76 -2.66
CA THR A 15 -7.57 3.22 -1.40
C THR A 15 -8.89 3.90 -1.06
N VAL A 16 -9.95 3.12 -0.84
CA VAL A 16 -11.23 3.60 -0.33
C VAL A 16 -11.34 3.21 1.15
N LEU A 17 -11.71 4.16 1.98
CA LEU A 17 -12.15 3.95 3.35
C LEU A 17 -13.67 4.02 3.36
N ALA A 18 -14.34 3.01 3.89
CA ALA A 18 -15.80 2.95 3.94
C ALA A 18 -16.30 2.51 5.30
N SER A 19 -17.43 3.09 5.73
CA SER A 19 -18.18 2.68 6.92
C SER A 19 -19.57 2.23 6.54
N PHE A 20 -20.07 1.15 7.17
CA PHE A 20 -21.39 0.57 6.90
C PHE A 20 -22.22 0.53 8.17
N ALA A 21 -23.55 0.55 7.99
CA ALA A 21 -24.51 0.54 9.10
C ALA A 21 -24.59 -0.82 9.82
N ALA A 22 -24.24 -1.89 9.13
CA ALA A 22 -24.27 -3.25 9.67
C ALA A 22 -23.06 -4.05 9.20
N ARG A 23 -22.74 -5.10 9.96
CA ARG A 23 -21.65 -6.02 9.62
C ARG A 23 -21.90 -6.69 8.27
N LEU A 24 -20.89 -6.64 7.41
CA LEU A 24 -20.93 -7.31 6.11
C LEU A 24 -20.66 -8.82 6.29
N ASP A 25 -21.39 -9.64 5.53
CA ASP A 25 -21.16 -11.08 5.46
C ASP A 25 -19.97 -11.40 4.55
N LEU A 26 -18.79 -11.00 5.01
CA LEU A 26 -17.52 -11.14 4.30
C LEU A 26 -16.43 -11.58 5.27
N PRO A 27 -15.41 -12.32 4.79
CA PRO A 27 -14.20 -12.55 5.55
C PRO A 27 -13.55 -11.21 5.98
N ASP A 28 -12.82 -11.21 7.09
CA ASP A 28 -12.15 -9.99 7.59
C ASP A 28 -11.07 -9.45 6.64
N THR A 29 -10.62 -10.27 5.68
CA THR A 29 -9.70 -9.87 4.62
C THR A 29 -10.07 -10.50 3.28
N LEU A 30 -9.92 -9.74 2.21
CA LEU A 30 -10.04 -10.19 0.82
C LEU A 30 -8.72 -9.91 0.09
N ARG A 31 -8.36 -10.79 -0.85
CA ARG A 31 -7.20 -10.61 -1.73
C ARG A 31 -7.58 -10.96 -3.16
N ASP A 32 -7.07 -10.20 -4.11
CA ASP A 32 -7.20 -10.44 -5.55
C ASP A 32 -8.65 -10.72 -5.99
N HIS A 33 -9.58 -9.87 -5.52
CA HIS A 33 -11.02 -9.99 -5.79
C HIS A 33 -11.45 -8.97 -6.85
N GLY A 34 -11.46 -9.37 -8.11
CA GLY A 34 -11.79 -8.48 -9.24
C GLY A 34 -10.79 -7.32 -9.35
N ILE A 35 -11.30 -6.09 -9.22
CA ILE A 35 -10.45 -4.88 -9.23
C ILE A 35 -9.83 -4.57 -7.86
N ILE A 36 -10.23 -5.28 -6.80
CA ILE A 36 -9.68 -5.16 -5.45
C ILE A 36 -8.41 -6.00 -5.36
N GLY A 37 -7.28 -5.38 -5.08
CA GLY A 37 -6.03 -6.11 -4.77
C GLY A 37 -6.02 -6.61 -3.33
N TRP A 38 -6.55 -5.81 -2.39
CA TRP A 38 -6.66 -6.17 -0.99
C TRP A 38 -7.76 -5.36 -0.30
N ALA A 39 -8.52 -6.01 0.57
CA ALA A 39 -9.42 -5.30 1.46
C ALA A 39 -9.40 -5.93 2.85
N ALA A 40 -9.62 -5.10 3.88
CA ALA A 40 -9.70 -5.57 5.26
C ALA A 40 -10.75 -4.80 6.06
N ARG A 41 -11.42 -5.55 6.93
CA ARG A 41 -12.27 -4.99 7.98
C ARG A 41 -11.38 -4.38 9.05
N ASP A 42 -11.32 -3.06 9.12
CA ASP A 42 -10.48 -2.36 10.10
C ASP A 42 -10.98 -2.59 11.53
N SER A 43 -12.29 -2.66 11.72
CA SER A 43 -12.94 -2.93 13.01
C SER A 43 -12.66 -4.33 13.59
N ALA A 44 -12.14 -5.28 12.80
CA ALA A 44 -11.72 -6.59 13.29
C ALA A 44 -10.30 -6.58 13.89
N LYS A 45 -9.54 -5.51 13.72
CA LYS A 45 -8.18 -5.41 14.24
C LYS A 45 -8.17 -5.23 15.77
N PRO A 46 -7.14 -5.75 16.47
CA PRO A 46 -7.02 -5.53 17.92
C PRO A 46 -7.09 -4.06 18.32
N GLY A 47 -7.85 -3.76 19.36
CA GLY A 47 -7.99 -2.39 19.89
C GLY A 47 -8.89 -1.46 19.09
N ARG A 48 -9.59 -1.95 18.05
CA ARG A 48 -10.60 -1.20 17.31
C ARG A 48 -12.00 -1.41 17.91
N ASP A 49 -12.88 -0.44 17.66
CA ASP A 49 -14.29 -0.55 18.04
C ASP A 49 -15.02 -1.54 17.13
N ALA A 50 -15.33 -2.71 17.68
CA ALA A 50 -16.01 -3.78 16.94
C ALA A 50 -17.51 -3.48 16.67
N ALA A 51 -18.07 -2.44 17.27
CA ALA A 51 -19.45 -2.02 17.00
C ALA A 51 -19.59 -1.27 15.67
N GLN A 52 -18.46 -0.82 15.10
CA GLN A 52 -18.42 -0.16 13.80
C GLN A 52 -18.04 -1.14 12.71
N GLU A 53 -18.60 -0.98 11.51
CA GLU A 53 -18.21 -1.75 10.34
C GLU A 53 -17.41 -0.89 9.38
N ASN A 54 -16.08 -0.87 9.61
CA ASN A 54 -15.13 -0.05 8.86
C ASN A 54 -14.23 -0.92 7.99
N TRP A 55 -14.05 -0.50 6.74
CA TRP A 55 -13.25 -1.21 5.75
C TRP A 55 -12.20 -0.31 5.12
N VAL A 56 -11.03 -0.90 4.85
CA VAL A 56 -9.99 -0.37 3.97
C VAL A 56 -10.00 -1.22 2.72
N ILE A 57 -10.21 -0.61 1.54
CA ILE A 57 -10.33 -1.29 0.25
C ILE A 57 -9.25 -0.72 -0.67
N GLN A 58 -8.30 -1.54 -1.06
CA GLN A 58 -7.19 -1.17 -1.92
C GLN A 58 -7.38 -1.77 -3.31
N ALA A 59 -7.38 -0.91 -4.32
CA ALA A 59 -7.45 -1.35 -5.71
C ALA A 59 -6.16 -2.07 -6.12
N GLY A 60 -6.31 -3.02 -7.03
CA GLY A 60 -5.17 -3.65 -7.69
C GLY A 60 -4.39 -2.66 -8.58
N PRO A 61 -3.11 -2.96 -8.90
CA PRO A 61 -2.25 -2.07 -9.69
C PRO A 61 -2.82 -1.75 -11.07
N GLY A 62 -3.49 -2.70 -11.72
CA GLY A 62 -4.11 -2.50 -13.04
C GLY A 62 -5.19 -1.42 -13.03
N PHE A 63 -6.15 -1.52 -12.11
CA PHE A 63 -7.19 -0.50 -11.91
C PHE A 63 -6.56 0.84 -11.53
N SER A 64 -5.65 0.84 -10.57
CA SER A 64 -5.03 2.07 -10.06
C SER A 64 -4.25 2.82 -11.14
N ARG A 65 -3.60 2.13 -12.09
CA ARG A 65 -2.94 2.78 -13.24
C ARG A 65 -3.93 3.34 -14.23
N ALA A 66 -4.98 2.59 -14.57
CA ALA A 66 -5.99 3.03 -15.52
C ALA A 66 -6.73 4.29 -15.06
N HIS A 67 -6.88 4.45 -13.74
CA HIS A 67 -7.60 5.55 -13.08
C HIS A 67 -6.67 6.52 -12.33
N LEU A 68 -5.38 6.57 -12.69
CA LEU A 68 -4.38 7.29 -11.89
C LEU A 68 -4.68 8.78 -11.77
N GLU A 69 -5.22 9.41 -12.81
CA GLU A 69 -5.50 10.85 -12.83
C GLU A 69 -6.99 11.18 -12.60
N ASP A 70 -7.81 10.18 -12.29
CA ASP A 70 -9.22 10.40 -12.01
C ASP A 70 -9.42 11.14 -10.68
N ALA A 71 -10.58 11.80 -10.55
CA ALA A 71 -10.98 12.41 -9.28
C ALA A 71 -11.26 11.32 -8.21
N PRO A 72 -10.94 11.56 -6.93
CA PRO A 72 -11.18 10.59 -5.87
C PRO A 72 -12.61 10.05 -5.83
N GLU A 73 -13.59 10.89 -6.08
CA GLU A 73 -15.01 10.54 -6.04
C GLU A 73 -15.40 9.51 -7.10
N SER A 74 -14.74 9.55 -8.27
CA SER A 74 -15.06 8.66 -9.40
C SER A 74 -14.60 7.22 -9.18
N VAL A 75 -13.64 6.97 -8.28
CA VAL A 75 -13.11 5.63 -8.01
C VAL A 75 -13.84 4.92 -6.85
N ILE A 76 -14.62 5.65 -6.05
CA ILE A 76 -15.35 5.09 -4.91
C ILE A 76 -16.39 4.07 -5.38
N ALA A 77 -17.29 4.47 -6.28
CA ALA A 77 -18.39 3.63 -6.73
C ALA A 77 -17.92 2.31 -7.39
N PRO A 78 -16.95 2.29 -8.31
CA PRO A 78 -16.43 1.04 -8.86
C PRO A 78 -15.82 0.10 -7.80
N LEU A 79 -15.07 0.62 -6.84
CA LEU A 79 -14.46 -0.21 -5.79
C LEU A 79 -15.48 -0.76 -4.80
N LEU A 80 -16.51 0.02 -4.45
CA LEU A 80 -17.62 -0.44 -3.63
C LEU A 80 -18.47 -1.48 -4.36
N ALA A 81 -18.71 -1.31 -5.67
CA ALA A 81 -19.43 -2.28 -6.47
C ALA A 81 -18.71 -3.64 -6.59
N ALA A 82 -17.39 -3.65 -6.46
CA ALA A 82 -16.62 -4.88 -6.41
C ALA A 82 -16.66 -5.58 -5.05
N LEU A 83 -17.11 -4.90 -4.00
CA LEU A 83 -17.36 -5.48 -2.69
C LEU A 83 -18.87 -5.75 -2.56
N PRO A 84 -19.32 -6.99 -2.28
CA PRO A 84 -20.76 -7.27 -2.09
C PRO A 84 -21.26 -6.61 -0.79
N SER A 85 -21.56 -5.32 -0.86
CA SER A 85 -21.91 -4.47 0.27
C SER A 85 -23.13 -3.60 -0.04
N PRO A 86 -23.89 -3.19 0.98
CA PRO A 86 -24.93 -2.15 0.84
C PRO A 86 -24.27 -0.77 0.65
N GLU A 87 -25.11 0.24 0.46
CA GLU A 87 -24.67 1.63 0.44
C GLU A 87 -23.93 2.00 1.75
N PRO A 88 -22.74 2.58 1.68
CA PRO A 88 -22.00 2.97 2.87
C PRO A 88 -22.60 4.21 3.53
N LEU A 89 -22.43 4.33 4.85
CA LEU A 89 -22.73 5.55 5.59
C LEU A 89 -21.72 6.66 5.28
N PHE A 90 -20.48 6.25 4.96
CA PHE A 90 -19.38 7.14 4.61
C PHE A 90 -18.43 6.41 3.67
N ALA A 91 -17.91 7.13 2.68
CA ALA A 91 -16.80 6.67 1.86
C ALA A 91 -15.89 7.83 1.48
N SER A 92 -14.58 7.58 1.46
CA SER A 92 -13.59 8.50 0.93
C SER A 92 -12.49 7.75 0.20
N ALA A 93 -11.88 8.35 -0.80
CA ALA A 93 -10.80 7.76 -1.56
C ALA A 93 -9.50 8.57 -1.45
N HIS A 94 -8.39 7.86 -1.41
CA HIS A 94 -7.04 8.44 -1.42
C HIS A 94 -6.18 7.77 -2.48
N ARG A 95 -5.42 8.57 -3.22
CA ARG A 95 -4.50 8.12 -4.25
C ARG A 95 -3.06 8.07 -3.74
N TRP A 96 -2.50 6.88 -3.69
CA TRP A 96 -1.09 6.67 -3.46
C TRP A 96 -0.38 6.52 -4.81
N ARG A 97 0.40 7.49 -5.24
CA ARG A 97 1.12 7.41 -6.52
C ARG A 97 2.26 6.39 -6.50
N PHE A 98 2.88 6.20 -5.36
CA PHE A 98 3.98 5.27 -5.13
C PHE A 98 3.63 4.44 -3.89
N SER A 99 3.09 3.23 -4.09
CA SER A 99 2.53 2.41 -3.02
C SER A 99 3.13 1.01 -2.97
N LEU A 100 2.84 0.21 -3.98
CA LEU A 100 3.25 -1.18 -4.01
C LEU A 100 4.59 -1.32 -4.74
N LEU A 101 5.61 -1.80 -4.05
CA LEU A 101 6.91 -2.07 -4.67
C LEU A 101 6.78 -3.21 -5.68
N GLU A 102 7.07 -2.94 -6.96
CA GLU A 102 7.04 -3.93 -8.05
C GLU A 102 8.43 -4.38 -8.43
N GLN A 103 9.39 -3.46 -8.39
CA GLN A 103 10.78 -3.76 -8.72
C GLN A 103 11.69 -3.18 -7.64
N PRO A 104 12.24 -4.01 -6.76
CA PRO A 104 13.25 -3.58 -5.81
C PRO A 104 14.58 -3.29 -6.50
N LEU A 105 15.45 -2.58 -5.81
CA LEU A 105 16.81 -2.30 -6.25
C LEU A 105 17.62 -3.60 -6.42
N GLY A 106 17.39 -4.59 -5.54
CA GLY A 106 18.12 -5.86 -5.50
C GLY A 106 19.47 -5.78 -4.77
N GLU A 107 19.68 -4.68 -4.04
CA GLU A 107 20.84 -4.43 -3.19
C GLU A 107 20.34 -4.01 -1.81
N ASP A 108 21.05 -4.36 -0.75
CA ASP A 108 20.63 -4.08 0.62
C ASP A 108 20.61 -2.58 0.95
N CYS A 109 21.52 -1.79 0.37
CA CYS A 109 21.57 -0.34 0.47
C CYS A 109 22.51 0.24 -0.60
N LEU A 110 22.49 1.56 -0.77
CA LEU A 110 23.50 2.28 -1.57
C LEU A 110 24.30 3.21 -0.68
N LEU A 111 25.60 3.25 -0.90
CA LEU A 111 26.51 4.23 -0.31
C LEU A 111 27.39 4.83 -1.43
N ASP A 112 27.38 6.16 -1.55
CA ASP A 112 28.09 6.92 -2.58
C ASP A 112 28.75 8.14 -1.92
N GLY A 113 29.99 7.98 -1.51
CA GLY A 113 30.69 8.96 -0.68
C GLY A 113 29.98 9.17 0.67
N ALA A 114 29.55 10.39 0.93
CA ALA A 114 28.82 10.76 2.15
C ALA A 114 27.29 10.53 2.06
N LEU A 115 26.76 10.14 0.90
CA LEU A 115 25.33 9.91 0.69
C LEU A 115 25.00 8.43 0.83
N GLY A 116 24.02 8.12 1.69
CA GLY A 116 23.49 6.79 1.87
C GLY A 116 22.00 6.72 1.52
N TYR A 117 21.56 5.60 0.96
CA TYR A 117 20.15 5.30 0.73
C TYR A 117 19.82 3.90 1.24
N ALA A 118 18.76 3.82 2.05
CA ALA A 118 18.19 2.58 2.56
C ALA A 118 16.67 2.72 2.65
N SER A 119 15.94 1.70 2.25
CA SER A 119 14.47 1.65 2.32
C SER A 119 13.97 0.24 2.01
N ASP A 120 12.66 0.03 2.13
CA ASP A 120 11.97 -1.16 1.59
C ASP A 120 12.23 -1.34 0.09
N GLY A 121 12.36 -0.24 -0.65
CA GLY A 121 12.69 -0.25 -2.08
C GLY A 121 14.02 -0.93 -2.43
N CYS A 122 14.89 -1.16 -1.47
CA CYS A 122 16.15 -1.88 -1.67
C CYS A 122 15.91 -3.39 -1.83
N LEU A 123 15.16 -4.01 -0.93
CA LEU A 123 15.05 -5.46 -0.78
C LEU A 123 13.65 -6.01 -1.06
N GLY A 124 12.58 -5.28 -0.68
CA GLY A 124 11.21 -5.74 -0.85
C GLY A 124 10.21 -4.88 -0.05
N GLY A 125 8.96 -4.78 -0.53
CA GLY A 125 7.91 -3.92 0.03
C GLY A 125 7.35 -4.41 1.36
N ARG A 126 8.17 -4.48 2.41
CA ARG A 126 7.77 -4.89 3.77
C ARG A 126 8.65 -4.21 4.81
N ALA A 127 8.13 -4.08 6.03
CA ALA A 127 8.79 -3.36 7.11
C ALA A 127 10.16 -3.96 7.48
N GLU A 128 10.27 -5.30 7.49
CA GLU A 128 11.52 -6.01 7.78
C GLU A 128 12.60 -5.68 6.76
N ALA A 129 12.25 -5.60 5.46
CA ALA A 129 13.20 -5.25 4.41
C ALA A 129 13.71 -3.81 4.56
N ALA A 130 12.87 -2.88 4.99
CA ALA A 130 13.30 -1.52 5.30
C ALA A 130 14.27 -1.48 6.49
N PHE A 131 14.00 -2.27 7.54
CA PHE A 131 14.88 -2.39 8.70
C PHE A 131 16.24 -3.02 8.32
N GLU A 132 16.23 -4.13 7.59
CA GLU A 132 17.43 -4.82 7.11
C GLU A 132 18.30 -3.89 6.25
N SER A 133 17.69 -3.15 5.34
CA SER A 133 18.33 -2.17 4.49
C SER A 133 18.99 -1.06 5.31
N GLY A 134 18.30 -0.52 6.31
CA GLY A 134 18.83 0.49 7.22
C GLY A 134 20.02 -0.01 8.03
N ALA A 135 19.94 -1.24 8.57
CA ALA A 135 21.02 -1.88 9.31
C ALA A 135 22.26 -2.10 8.43
N ALA A 136 22.07 -2.55 7.19
CA ALA A 136 23.17 -2.73 6.24
C ALA A 136 23.87 -1.41 5.89
N LEU A 137 23.11 -0.32 5.69
CA LEU A 137 23.68 1.00 5.45
C LEU A 137 24.51 1.49 6.64
N ALA A 138 23.99 1.32 7.86
CA ALA A 138 24.71 1.70 9.07
C ALA A 138 26.03 0.91 9.21
N ALA A 139 26.02 -0.39 8.97
CA ALA A 139 27.21 -1.23 9.02
C ALA A 139 28.27 -0.79 7.98
N ARG A 140 27.86 -0.54 6.72
CA ARG A 140 28.76 -0.05 5.68
C ARG A 140 29.34 1.31 6.00
N HIS A 141 28.55 2.23 6.54
CA HIS A 141 29.03 3.56 6.90
C HIS A 141 30.07 3.52 8.05
N LEU A 142 29.85 2.66 9.04
CA LEU A 142 30.80 2.47 10.14
C LEU A 142 32.13 1.84 9.66
N ALA A 143 32.05 0.90 8.70
CA ALA A 143 33.22 0.25 8.14
C ALA A 143 34.06 1.15 7.19
N SER A 144 33.46 2.25 6.70
CA SER A 144 34.14 3.21 5.79
C SER A 144 34.85 4.35 6.50
N ARG A 145 34.83 4.37 7.82
CA ARG A 145 35.57 5.35 8.68
C ARG A 145 36.91 4.81 9.14
#